data_34fbcd42bad723f83de14d0b4a3fa321
#
_entry.id   34fbcd42bad723f83de14d0b4a3fa321
#
_cell.length_a   1.000
_cell.length_b   1.000
_cell.length_c   1.000
_cell.angle_alpha   90.00
_cell.angle_beta   90.00
_cell.angle_gamma   90.00
#
_symmetry.space_group_name_H-M   'P 1'
#
loop_
_entity.id
_entity.type
_entity.pdbx_description
1 polymer ?
#
loop_
_entity_poly.entity_id
_entity_poly.type
_entity_poly.pdbx_seq_one_letter_code
_entity_poly.pdbx_strand_id
1 'polypeptide(L)'
;MIHSYENGKRAESCIEYLGRIERDDTLRIVLLPIPTTRDGKTILNTKVYINEVLDEIIGDTVVCGYGLTDSFCEAVRSRGGRVLDLLNDEDFLIENAELTALCTVGILLTTTEYAPKDVTVGVVGYGRIGKRLTNMLLYLGANVRVYTTRESTRTDLGECGVASSKSCCDADMSDIDLLINTAPAAIFSAEKIPHGLRVIDLASGENFAGLTVEKYPSVPAKMLPKSAGRVWGRAVERFISAACRNA
;
A
#
# COMPACT_ATOMS: atom_id res chain seq x y z
N MET A 1 16.48 -21.80 -0.78
CA MET A 1 16.41 -21.29 0.64
C MET A 1 15.70 -19.94 0.68
N ILE A 2 14.86 -19.68 1.70
CA ILE A 2 14.19 -18.37 1.88
C ILE A 2 14.66 -17.75 3.20
N HIS A 3 15.15 -16.51 3.15
CA HIS A 3 15.48 -15.70 4.31
C HIS A 3 14.59 -14.45 4.33
N SER A 4 14.06 -14.06 5.49
CA SER A 4 13.23 -12.86 5.64
C SER A 4 13.76 -11.96 6.75
N TYR A 5 13.94 -10.69 6.41
CA TYR A 5 14.21 -9.61 7.36
C TYR A 5 12.94 -9.03 7.98
N GLU A 6 11.77 -9.37 7.46
CA GLU A 6 10.50 -9.07 8.10
C GLU A 6 10.09 -10.21 9.02
N ASN A 7 9.74 -9.86 10.25
CA ASN A 7 9.15 -10.78 11.22
C ASN A 7 7.63 -10.57 11.28
N GLY A 8 6.89 -11.67 11.50
CA GLY A 8 5.45 -11.64 11.70
C GLY A 8 4.64 -12.34 10.64
N LYS A 9 3.33 -12.37 10.88
CA LYS A 9 2.37 -13.22 10.14
C LYS A 9 2.32 -12.97 8.63
N ARG A 10 2.67 -11.76 8.15
CA ARG A 10 2.74 -11.48 6.72
C ARG A 10 3.90 -12.21 6.08
N ALA A 11 5.11 -12.09 6.64
CA ALA A 11 6.29 -12.80 6.16
C ALA A 11 6.13 -14.32 6.27
N GLU A 12 5.62 -14.82 7.40
CA GLU A 12 5.32 -16.24 7.60
C GLU A 12 4.40 -16.77 6.49
N SER A 13 3.32 -16.05 6.18
CA SER A 13 2.39 -16.45 5.13
C SER A 13 2.99 -16.36 3.71
N CYS A 14 3.90 -15.41 3.46
CA CYS A 14 4.65 -15.33 2.22
C CYS A 14 5.57 -16.55 2.08
N ILE A 15 6.34 -16.88 3.11
CA ILE A 15 7.25 -18.03 3.15
C ILE A 15 6.47 -19.33 2.96
N GLU A 16 5.34 -19.50 3.67
CA GLU A 16 4.46 -20.67 3.53
C GLU A 16 3.94 -20.80 2.09
N TYR A 17 3.53 -19.71 1.46
CA TYR A 17 3.10 -19.69 0.06
C TYR A 17 4.23 -20.13 -0.87
N LEU A 18 5.41 -19.52 -0.73
CA LEU A 18 6.59 -19.83 -1.54
C LEU A 18 7.13 -21.24 -1.30
N GLY A 19 6.87 -21.85 -0.15
CA GLY A 19 7.20 -23.25 0.15
C GLY A 19 6.36 -24.27 -0.63
N ARG A 20 5.24 -23.85 -1.21
CA ARG A 20 4.28 -24.73 -1.93
C ARG A 20 4.42 -24.66 -3.46
N ILE A 21 5.13 -23.65 -3.98
CA ILE A 21 5.35 -23.51 -5.42
C ILE A 21 6.54 -24.36 -5.87
N GLU A 22 6.48 -24.86 -7.10
CA GLU A 22 7.63 -25.48 -7.75
C GLU A 22 8.71 -24.42 -8.02
N ARG A 23 9.92 -24.69 -7.59
CA ARG A 23 11.09 -23.84 -7.81
C ARG A 23 12.37 -24.65 -7.72
N ASP A 24 13.44 -24.13 -8.31
CA ASP A 24 14.78 -24.71 -8.18
C ASP A 24 15.20 -24.69 -6.68
N ASP A 25 15.66 -25.83 -6.18
CA ASP A 25 16.13 -25.98 -4.79
C ASP A 25 17.37 -25.13 -4.50
N THR A 26 18.14 -24.79 -5.53
CA THR A 26 19.32 -23.91 -5.41
C THR A 26 18.96 -22.43 -5.30
N LEU A 27 17.75 -22.05 -5.72
CA LEU A 27 17.27 -20.66 -5.66
C LEU A 27 17.21 -20.15 -4.23
N ARG A 28 17.87 -19.02 -4.02
CA ARG A 28 17.79 -18.27 -2.77
C ARG A 28 16.86 -17.08 -2.92
N ILE A 29 16.05 -16.84 -1.90
CA ILE A 29 15.12 -15.70 -1.87
C ILE A 29 15.36 -14.94 -0.57
N VAL A 30 15.65 -13.65 -0.70
CA VAL A 30 15.77 -12.71 0.42
C VAL A 30 14.58 -11.77 0.39
N LEU A 31 13.77 -11.80 1.44
CA LEU A 31 12.57 -10.97 1.60
C LEU A 31 12.87 -9.79 2.53
N LEU A 32 12.78 -8.58 2.01
CA LEU A 32 12.96 -7.34 2.77
C LEU A 32 11.59 -6.77 3.17
N PRO A 33 11.47 -6.05 4.29
CA PRO A 33 10.20 -5.47 4.75
C PRO A 33 9.54 -4.54 3.73
N ILE A 34 8.24 -4.33 3.89
CA ILE A 34 7.42 -3.42 3.08
C ILE A 34 6.88 -2.28 3.97
N PRO A 35 7.36 -1.03 3.83
CA PRO A 35 8.49 -0.60 3.00
C PRO A 35 9.83 -1.16 3.51
N THR A 36 10.83 -1.22 2.62
CA THR A 36 12.14 -1.80 2.98
C THR A 36 12.90 -0.93 3.98
N THR A 37 12.94 0.37 3.74
CA THR A 37 13.61 1.34 4.63
C THR A 37 12.74 2.60 4.79
N ARG A 38 13.08 3.45 5.78
CA ARG A 38 12.55 4.81 5.89
C ARG A 38 13.62 5.87 5.65
N ASP A 39 14.86 5.53 5.95
CA ASP A 39 16.04 6.41 5.87
C ASP A 39 16.91 6.10 4.64
N GLY A 40 16.53 5.11 3.83
CA GLY A 40 17.29 4.60 2.69
C GLY A 40 18.53 3.78 3.09
N LYS A 41 18.77 3.52 4.38
CA LYS A 41 19.99 2.89 4.88
C LYS A 41 19.72 1.67 5.75
N THR A 42 18.77 1.76 6.68
CA THR A 42 18.50 0.73 7.68
C THR A 42 17.24 -0.04 7.30
N ILE A 43 17.31 -1.37 7.32
CA ILE A 43 16.14 -2.23 7.07
C ILE A 43 15.10 -1.99 8.16
N LEU A 44 13.87 -1.75 7.76
CA LEU A 44 12.78 -1.38 8.65
C LEU A 44 12.62 -2.37 9.81
N ASN A 45 12.50 -1.82 11.02
CA ASN A 45 12.35 -2.58 12.27
C ASN A 45 13.53 -3.52 12.62
N THR A 46 14.71 -3.27 12.06
CA THR A 46 15.95 -3.98 12.37
C THR A 46 17.05 -3.01 12.75
N LYS A 47 18.23 -3.55 13.09
CA LYS A 47 19.49 -2.79 13.25
C LYS A 47 20.47 -3.05 12.08
N VAL A 48 20.00 -3.74 11.05
CA VAL A 48 20.81 -4.19 9.91
C VAL A 48 20.78 -3.11 8.83
N TYR A 49 21.95 -2.77 8.30
CA TYR A 49 22.04 -1.90 7.14
C TYR A 49 21.68 -2.67 5.87
N ILE A 50 20.97 -2.02 4.94
CA ILE A 50 20.53 -2.66 3.70
C ILE A 50 21.71 -3.23 2.89
N ASN A 51 22.88 -2.62 2.97
CA ASN A 51 24.09 -3.11 2.28
C ASN A 51 24.62 -4.43 2.83
N GLU A 52 24.31 -4.81 4.07
CA GLU A 52 24.70 -6.10 4.64
C GLU A 52 23.98 -7.27 3.94
N VAL A 53 22.83 -7.02 3.31
CA VAL A 53 22.12 -8.00 2.47
C VAL A 53 22.98 -8.46 1.28
N LEU A 54 23.89 -7.60 0.81
CA LEU A 54 24.79 -7.92 -0.30
C LEU A 54 25.71 -9.11 -0.01
N ASP A 55 26.00 -9.38 1.25
CA ASP A 55 26.84 -10.50 1.68
C ASP A 55 26.09 -11.84 1.59
N GLU A 56 24.76 -11.80 1.48
CA GLU A 56 23.93 -12.98 1.30
C GLU A 56 23.77 -13.41 -0.16
N ILE A 57 24.22 -12.59 -1.11
CA ILE A 57 24.05 -12.87 -2.53
C ILE A 57 25.06 -13.91 -2.96
N ILE A 58 24.58 -15.14 -3.16
CA ILE A 58 25.36 -16.30 -3.58
C ILE A 58 24.57 -16.99 -4.69
N GLY A 59 25.19 -17.13 -5.86
CA GLY A 59 24.55 -17.78 -7.01
C GLY A 59 23.24 -17.09 -7.43
N ASP A 60 22.23 -17.89 -7.78
CA ASP A 60 20.91 -17.36 -8.16
C ASP A 60 20.11 -16.93 -6.92
N THR A 61 20.35 -15.69 -6.50
CA THR A 61 19.66 -15.07 -5.36
C THR A 61 18.68 -14.00 -5.83
N VAL A 62 17.41 -14.10 -5.46
CA VAL A 62 16.37 -13.08 -5.67
C VAL A 62 16.24 -12.24 -4.41
N VAL A 63 16.49 -10.94 -4.50
CA VAL A 63 16.21 -9.96 -3.44
C VAL A 63 14.90 -9.27 -3.75
N CYS A 64 13.90 -9.44 -2.88
CA CYS A 64 12.58 -8.82 -3.00
C CYS A 64 12.42 -7.75 -1.93
N GLY A 65 12.12 -6.51 -2.32
CA GLY A 65 11.89 -5.38 -1.42
C GLY A 65 10.85 -4.40 -1.96
N TYR A 66 10.72 -3.25 -1.30
CA TYR A 66 9.79 -2.20 -1.68
C TYR A 66 10.44 -0.82 -1.56
N GLY A 67 10.56 -0.12 -2.68
CA GLY A 67 11.21 1.19 -2.76
C GLY A 67 12.72 1.08 -2.57
N LEU A 68 13.35 0.19 -3.35
CA LEU A 68 14.80 -0.01 -3.34
C LEU A 68 15.50 1.12 -4.10
N THR A 69 16.66 1.55 -3.64
CA THR A 69 17.46 2.55 -4.36
C THR A 69 18.16 1.93 -5.57
N ASP A 70 18.35 2.73 -6.63
CA ASP A 70 19.03 2.26 -7.84
C ASP A 70 20.44 1.73 -7.54
N SER A 71 21.18 2.41 -6.65
CA SER A 71 22.52 1.99 -6.24
C SER A 71 22.53 0.62 -5.54
N PHE A 72 21.52 0.34 -4.71
CA PHE A 72 21.40 -0.98 -4.09
C PHE A 72 21.02 -2.04 -5.13
N CYS A 73 20.09 -1.74 -6.03
CA CYS A 73 19.70 -2.65 -7.11
C CYS A 73 20.89 -3.00 -8.03
N GLU A 74 21.72 -2.03 -8.38
CA GLU A 74 22.93 -2.23 -9.15
C GLU A 74 23.95 -3.09 -8.40
N ALA A 75 24.13 -2.84 -7.10
CA ALA A 75 25.03 -3.62 -6.27
C ALA A 75 24.60 -5.09 -6.14
N VAL A 76 23.29 -5.38 -6.08
CA VAL A 76 22.74 -6.75 -6.11
C VAL A 76 23.04 -7.41 -7.45
N ARG A 77 22.75 -6.73 -8.57
CA ARG A 77 22.97 -7.26 -9.92
C ARG A 77 24.45 -7.51 -10.23
N SER A 78 25.35 -6.62 -9.78
CA SER A 78 26.79 -6.80 -9.97
C SER A 78 27.37 -8.03 -9.25
N ARG A 79 26.66 -8.55 -8.24
CA ARG A 79 27.00 -9.80 -7.55
C ARG A 79 26.30 -11.03 -8.14
N GLY A 80 25.60 -10.87 -9.27
CA GLY A 80 24.85 -11.94 -9.92
C GLY A 80 23.45 -12.19 -9.36
N GLY A 81 22.99 -11.37 -8.40
CA GLY A 81 21.64 -11.45 -7.88
C GLY A 81 20.59 -10.80 -8.78
N ARG A 82 19.34 -11.16 -8.57
CA ARG A 82 18.16 -10.58 -9.23
C ARG A 82 17.35 -9.74 -8.23
N VAL A 83 16.73 -8.66 -8.70
CA VAL A 83 15.98 -7.72 -7.85
C VAL A 83 14.53 -7.67 -8.28
N LEU A 84 13.63 -7.87 -7.33
CA LEU A 84 12.21 -7.55 -7.43
C LEU A 84 11.91 -6.36 -6.52
N ASP A 85 11.72 -5.17 -7.10
CA ASP A 85 11.17 -4.03 -6.36
C ASP A 85 9.65 -4.01 -6.53
N LEU A 86 8.93 -4.32 -5.46
CA LEU A 86 7.47 -4.36 -5.43
C LEU A 86 6.82 -3.00 -5.71
N LEU A 87 7.56 -1.90 -5.57
CA LEU A 87 7.07 -0.56 -5.96
C LEU A 87 6.88 -0.45 -7.47
N ASN A 88 7.57 -1.28 -8.25
CA ASN A 88 7.50 -1.35 -9.71
C ASN A 88 6.68 -2.55 -10.23
N ASP A 89 6.10 -3.37 -9.34
CA ASP A 89 5.19 -4.48 -9.71
C ASP A 89 3.73 -3.99 -9.65
N GLU A 90 3.15 -3.67 -10.81
CA GLU A 90 1.79 -3.12 -10.88
C GLU A 90 0.74 -4.09 -10.33
N ASP A 91 0.88 -5.39 -10.57
CA ASP A 91 -0.05 -6.41 -10.07
C ASP A 91 -0.01 -6.46 -8.54
N PHE A 92 1.20 -6.42 -7.94
CA PHE A 92 1.35 -6.31 -6.49
C PHE A 92 0.69 -5.05 -5.95
N LEU A 93 0.93 -3.90 -6.58
CA LEU A 93 0.38 -2.61 -6.15
C LEU A 93 -1.15 -2.60 -6.22
N ILE A 94 -1.72 -3.23 -7.25
CA ILE A 94 -3.17 -3.38 -7.42
C ILE A 94 -3.77 -4.26 -6.33
N GLU A 95 -3.22 -5.45 -6.11
CA GLU A 95 -3.71 -6.39 -5.11
C GLU A 95 -3.56 -5.83 -3.67
N ASN A 96 -2.43 -5.18 -3.38
CA ASN A 96 -2.20 -4.54 -2.08
C ASN A 96 -3.14 -3.35 -1.84
N ALA A 97 -3.48 -2.58 -2.89
CA ALA A 97 -4.44 -1.49 -2.81
C ALA A 97 -5.87 -2.00 -2.53
N GLU A 98 -6.25 -3.13 -3.10
CA GLU A 98 -7.52 -3.78 -2.82
C GLU A 98 -7.63 -4.23 -1.36
N LEU A 99 -6.60 -4.89 -0.82
CA LEU A 99 -6.54 -5.24 0.59
C LEU A 99 -6.58 -4.00 1.50
N THR A 100 -5.90 -2.93 1.10
CA THR A 100 -5.92 -1.66 1.85
C THR A 100 -7.32 -1.07 1.90
N ALA A 101 -8.02 -1.03 0.77
CA ALA A 101 -9.39 -0.53 0.70
C ALA A 101 -10.35 -1.40 1.55
N LEU A 102 -10.22 -2.72 1.48
CA LEU A 102 -11.02 -3.65 2.28
C LEU A 102 -10.78 -3.47 3.78
N CYS A 103 -9.53 -3.35 4.21
CA CYS A 103 -9.19 -3.05 5.59
C CYS A 103 -9.79 -1.72 6.05
N THR A 104 -9.78 -0.70 5.17
CA THR A 104 -10.34 0.62 5.48
C THR A 104 -11.85 0.55 5.68
N VAL A 105 -12.56 -0.22 4.86
CA VAL A 105 -13.99 -0.52 5.10
C VAL A 105 -14.18 -1.22 6.44
N GLY A 106 -13.32 -2.18 6.79
CA GLY A 106 -13.34 -2.83 8.10
C GLY A 106 -13.15 -1.84 9.26
N ILE A 107 -12.21 -0.89 9.14
CA ILE A 107 -12.00 0.17 10.12
C ILE A 107 -13.28 1.01 10.25
N LEU A 108 -13.86 1.46 9.13
CA LEU A 108 -15.12 2.21 9.13
C LEU A 108 -16.20 1.45 9.90
N LEU A 109 -16.48 0.21 9.53
CA LEU A 109 -17.55 -0.60 10.13
C LEU A 109 -17.35 -0.88 11.63
N THR A 110 -16.11 -0.91 12.12
CA THR A 110 -15.79 -1.21 13.51
C THR A 110 -15.64 0.04 14.40
N THR A 111 -15.55 1.20 13.78
CA THR A 111 -15.27 2.46 14.52
C THR A 111 -16.34 3.53 14.34
N THR A 112 -17.40 3.27 13.57
CA THR A 112 -18.59 4.11 13.48
C THR A 112 -19.80 3.39 14.09
N GLU A 113 -20.76 4.16 14.57
CA GLU A 113 -22.03 3.64 15.09
C GLU A 113 -23.13 3.61 14.02
N TYR A 114 -22.79 4.05 12.79
CA TYR A 114 -23.73 4.18 11.68
C TYR A 114 -23.48 3.12 10.62
N ALA A 115 -24.55 2.70 9.95
CA ALA A 115 -24.42 1.90 8.74
C ALA A 115 -23.82 2.74 7.61
N PRO A 116 -23.08 2.13 6.65
CA PRO A 116 -22.49 2.89 5.53
C PRO A 116 -23.47 3.79 4.79
N LYS A 117 -24.71 3.35 4.57
CA LYS A 117 -25.77 4.12 3.89
C LYS A 117 -26.19 5.41 4.60
N ASP A 118 -25.87 5.53 5.89
CA ASP A 118 -26.27 6.66 6.74
C ASP A 118 -25.09 7.65 6.95
N VAL A 119 -23.96 7.43 6.24
CA VAL A 119 -22.77 8.30 6.33
C VAL A 119 -22.35 8.86 4.98
N THR A 120 -21.85 10.07 4.99
CA THR A 120 -21.18 10.69 3.85
C THR A 120 -19.67 10.62 4.04
N VAL A 121 -18.98 9.91 3.15
CA VAL A 121 -17.53 9.69 3.23
C VAL A 121 -16.82 10.52 2.17
N GLY A 122 -15.92 11.40 2.61
CA GLY A 122 -14.97 12.07 1.73
C GLY A 122 -13.75 11.18 1.45
N VAL A 123 -13.45 10.90 0.19
CA VAL A 123 -12.26 10.14 -0.22
C VAL A 123 -11.28 11.08 -0.93
N VAL A 124 -10.11 11.27 -0.34
CA VAL A 124 -9.05 12.11 -0.91
C VAL A 124 -8.08 11.28 -1.71
N GLY A 125 -7.92 11.65 -2.98
CA GLY A 125 -7.17 10.89 -3.96
C GLY A 125 -8.02 9.80 -4.64
N TYR A 126 -7.79 9.65 -5.95
CA TYR A 126 -8.45 8.62 -6.76
C TYR A 126 -7.40 7.78 -7.51
N GLY A 127 -6.39 7.38 -6.74
CA GLY A 127 -5.37 6.41 -7.16
C GLY A 127 -5.84 4.97 -6.98
N ARG A 128 -4.91 4.01 -6.96
CA ARG A 128 -5.21 2.59 -6.79
C ARG A 128 -6.09 2.29 -5.57
N ILE A 129 -5.75 2.86 -4.41
CA ILE A 129 -6.52 2.69 -3.16
C ILE A 129 -7.85 3.45 -3.24
N GLY A 130 -7.81 4.75 -3.54
CA GLY A 130 -9.00 5.61 -3.52
C GLY A 130 -10.09 5.12 -4.47
N LYS A 131 -9.74 4.68 -5.68
CA LYS A 131 -10.69 4.11 -6.64
C LYS A 131 -11.40 2.86 -6.09
N ARG A 132 -10.66 1.93 -5.49
CA ARG A 132 -11.22 0.70 -4.92
C ARG A 132 -12.08 0.98 -3.70
N LEU A 133 -11.61 1.85 -2.83
CA LEU A 133 -12.34 2.27 -1.63
C LEU A 133 -13.66 2.94 -2.01
N THR A 134 -13.64 3.89 -2.96
CA THR A 134 -14.85 4.56 -3.46
C THR A 134 -15.87 3.54 -3.96
N ASN A 135 -15.44 2.57 -4.77
CA ASN A 135 -16.34 1.56 -5.31
C ASN A 135 -16.93 0.67 -4.20
N MET A 136 -16.12 0.25 -3.22
CA MET A 136 -16.59 -0.55 -2.08
C MET A 136 -17.61 0.22 -1.23
N LEU A 137 -17.35 1.50 -0.95
CA LEU A 137 -18.26 2.35 -0.18
C LEU A 137 -19.58 2.58 -0.90
N LEU A 138 -19.56 2.86 -2.19
CA LEU A 138 -20.76 3.00 -3.02
C LEU A 138 -21.57 1.70 -3.04
N TYR A 139 -20.91 0.55 -3.19
CA TYR A 139 -21.57 -0.77 -3.15
C TYR A 139 -22.26 -1.03 -1.79
N LEU A 140 -21.67 -0.54 -0.70
CA LEU A 140 -22.27 -0.61 0.64
C LEU A 140 -23.37 0.45 0.89
N GLY A 141 -23.67 1.28 -0.12
CA GLY A 141 -24.71 2.29 -0.07
C GLY A 141 -24.30 3.62 0.59
N ALA A 142 -23.01 3.83 0.90
CA ALA A 142 -22.54 5.08 1.45
C ALA A 142 -22.66 6.24 0.44
N ASN A 143 -22.92 7.45 0.94
CA ASN A 143 -22.72 8.65 0.14
C ASN A 143 -21.21 8.92 0.04
N VAL A 144 -20.68 9.03 -1.19
CA VAL A 144 -19.26 9.24 -1.38
C VAL A 144 -18.99 10.52 -2.15
N ARG A 145 -18.08 11.34 -1.62
CA ARG A 145 -17.52 12.51 -2.31
C ARG A 145 -16.02 12.32 -2.52
N VAL A 146 -15.58 12.39 -3.77
CA VAL A 146 -14.17 12.21 -4.14
C VAL A 146 -13.49 13.56 -4.32
N TYR A 147 -12.34 13.73 -3.67
CA TYR A 147 -11.48 14.90 -3.81
C TYR A 147 -10.26 14.55 -4.63
N THR A 148 -10.14 15.06 -5.84
CA THR A 148 -9.03 14.76 -6.75
C THR A 148 -8.63 15.99 -7.58
N THR A 149 -7.32 16.15 -7.80
CA THR A 149 -6.78 17.23 -8.62
C THR A 149 -6.97 16.99 -10.12
N ARG A 150 -7.18 15.73 -10.54
CA ARG A 150 -7.31 15.35 -11.95
C ARG A 150 -8.69 15.68 -12.49
N GLU A 151 -8.74 16.57 -13.50
CA GLU A 151 -10.00 16.98 -14.11
C GLU A 151 -10.71 15.85 -14.86
N SER A 152 -9.98 15.08 -15.65
CA SER A 152 -10.56 13.92 -16.35
C SER A 152 -11.25 12.94 -15.39
N THR A 153 -10.62 12.68 -14.24
CA THR A 153 -11.22 11.81 -13.21
C THR A 153 -12.51 12.40 -12.65
N ARG A 154 -12.60 13.74 -12.48
CA ARG A 154 -13.85 14.36 -12.00
C ARG A 154 -14.97 14.27 -13.03
N THR A 155 -14.64 14.40 -14.31
CA THR A 155 -15.60 14.20 -15.41
C THR A 155 -16.14 12.78 -15.40
N ASP A 156 -15.26 11.77 -15.38
CA ASP A 156 -15.63 10.36 -15.35
C ASP A 156 -16.52 10.01 -14.13
N LEU A 157 -16.18 10.55 -12.95
CA LEU A 157 -16.98 10.38 -11.73
C LEU A 157 -18.36 11.02 -11.86
N GLY A 158 -18.46 12.21 -12.45
CA GLY A 158 -19.72 12.89 -12.70
C GLY A 158 -20.63 12.11 -13.64
N GLU A 159 -20.09 11.52 -14.71
CA GLU A 159 -20.82 10.62 -15.60
C GLU A 159 -21.35 9.37 -14.89
N CYS A 160 -20.63 8.89 -13.86
CA CYS A 160 -21.08 7.79 -13.01
C CYS A 160 -21.98 8.23 -11.84
N GLY A 161 -22.36 9.51 -11.76
CA GLY A 161 -23.21 10.04 -10.67
C GLY A 161 -22.49 10.19 -9.32
N VAL A 162 -21.16 10.17 -9.30
CA VAL A 162 -20.38 10.31 -8.06
C VAL A 162 -19.96 11.77 -7.88
N ALA A 163 -20.32 12.37 -6.74
CA ALA A 163 -19.91 13.73 -6.40
C ALA A 163 -18.39 13.84 -6.31
N SER A 164 -17.80 14.86 -6.94
CA SER A 164 -16.36 15.09 -6.88
C SER A 164 -16.02 16.58 -6.87
N SER A 165 -14.87 16.90 -6.26
CA SER A 165 -14.35 18.27 -6.17
C SER A 165 -12.87 18.32 -6.50
N LYS A 166 -12.39 19.49 -6.99
CA LYS A 166 -11.01 19.68 -7.42
C LYS A 166 -10.01 19.59 -6.26
N SER A 167 -10.37 20.07 -5.11
CA SER A 167 -9.48 20.14 -3.96
C SER A 167 -10.31 20.24 -2.69
N CYS A 168 -9.87 19.56 -1.66
CA CYS A 168 -10.46 19.72 -0.33
C CYS A 168 -10.27 21.13 0.24
N CYS A 169 -9.29 21.89 -0.26
CA CYS A 169 -9.05 23.26 0.20
C CYS A 169 -10.16 24.24 -0.17
N ASP A 170 -10.88 24.01 -1.25
CA ASP A 170 -11.91 24.89 -1.76
C ASP A 170 -13.32 24.25 -1.72
N ALA A 171 -13.42 23.03 -1.23
CA ALA A 171 -14.64 22.29 -1.19
C ALA A 171 -15.36 22.44 0.15
N ASP A 172 -16.68 22.61 0.11
CA ASP A 172 -17.52 22.49 1.28
C ASP A 172 -17.48 21.05 1.78
N MET A 173 -17.11 20.87 3.07
CA MET A 173 -17.04 19.59 3.78
C MET A 173 -18.08 19.53 4.91
N SER A 174 -19.02 20.46 4.97
CA SER A 174 -20.00 20.55 6.07
C SER A 174 -20.92 19.34 6.17
N ASP A 175 -21.08 18.59 5.06
CA ASP A 175 -21.88 17.38 4.97
C ASP A 175 -21.04 16.07 5.01
N ILE A 176 -19.75 16.17 5.30
CA ILE A 176 -18.87 15.01 5.40
C ILE A 176 -18.79 14.53 6.85
N ASP A 177 -19.13 13.28 7.11
CA ASP A 177 -19.04 12.64 8.42
C ASP A 177 -17.64 12.06 8.69
N LEU A 178 -16.96 11.59 7.64
CA LEU A 178 -15.64 10.99 7.73
C LEU A 178 -14.82 11.33 6.48
N LEU A 179 -13.58 11.78 6.69
CA LEU A 179 -12.62 12.02 5.61
C LEU A 179 -11.55 10.93 5.60
N ILE A 180 -11.33 10.29 4.45
CA ILE A 180 -10.31 9.24 4.28
C ILE A 180 -9.28 9.71 3.27
N ASN A 181 -8.03 9.90 3.72
CA ASN A 181 -6.92 10.27 2.85
C ASN A 181 -6.19 9.05 2.30
N THR A 182 -6.09 9.00 0.96
CA THR A 182 -5.31 8.00 0.22
C THR A 182 -4.18 8.61 -0.61
N ALA A 183 -4.02 9.93 -0.57
CA ALA A 183 -3.02 10.66 -1.37
C ALA A 183 -1.78 10.99 -0.53
N PRO A 184 -0.57 10.62 -0.98
CA PRO A 184 0.68 10.91 -0.27
C PRO A 184 1.15 12.35 -0.56
N ALA A 185 0.32 13.34 -0.22
CA ALA A 185 0.64 14.75 -0.41
C ALA A 185 -0.07 15.58 0.67
N ALA A 186 0.59 16.63 1.13
CA ALA A 186 -0.02 17.63 2.01
C ALA A 186 -1.06 18.47 1.22
N ILE A 187 -2.23 17.87 1.00
CA ILE A 187 -3.33 18.50 0.23
C ILE A 187 -4.15 19.42 1.14
N PHE A 188 -3.99 19.29 2.47
CA PHE A 188 -4.80 19.97 3.45
C PHE A 188 -3.99 20.92 4.32
N SER A 189 -4.47 22.15 4.47
CA SER A 189 -4.14 22.96 5.65
C SER A 189 -5.17 22.65 6.76
N ALA A 190 -4.69 22.56 8.00
CA ALA A 190 -5.52 22.28 9.17
C ALA A 190 -6.75 23.23 9.28
N GLU A 191 -6.60 24.46 8.83
CA GLU A 191 -7.60 25.53 8.86
C GLU A 191 -8.83 25.27 7.99
N LYS A 192 -8.73 24.36 7.01
CA LYS A 192 -9.78 24.09 6.02
C LYS A 192 -10.56 22.81 6.29
N ILE A 193 -10.14 22.04 7.27
CA ILE A 193 -10.89 20.86 7.71
C ILE A 193 -11.87 21.29 8.81
N PRO A 194 -13.17 20.99 8.68
CA PRO A 194 -14.15 21.32 9.70
C PRO A 194 -13.73 20.81 11.09
N HIS A 195 -13.88 21.67 12.10
CA HIS A 195 -13.55 21.30 13.47
C HIS A 195 -14.39 20.08 13.90
N GLY A 196 -13.72 19.05 14.39
CA GLY A 196 -14.38 17.82 14.83
C GLY A 196 -14.62 16.78 13.70
N LEU A 197 -14.30 17.11 12.44
CA LEU A 197 -14.37 16.11 11.39
C LEU A 197 -13.34 15.00 11.64
N ARG A 198 -13.81 13.78 11.65
CA ARG A 198 -12.95 12.60 11.79
C ARG A 198 -12.14 12.39 10.51
N VAL A 199 -10.83 12.21 10.66
CA VAL A 199 -9.90 12.00 9.52
C VAL A 199 -9.10 10.73 9.70
N ILE A 200 -9.20 9.82 8.73
CA ILE A 200 -8.39 8.62 8.61
C ILE A 200 -7.31 8.85 7.55
N ASP A 201 -6.04 8.71 7.91
CA ASP A 201 -4.92 8.83 6.98
C ASP A 201 -4.27 7.47 6.71
N LEU A 202 -4.42 7.01 5.46
CA LEU A 202 -3.84 5.76 4.95
C LEU A 202 -2.53 6.01 4.21
N ALA A 203 -2.28 7.25 3.81
CA ALA A 203 -1.14 7.60 2.98
C ALA A 203 0.16 7.66 3.79
N SER A 204 1.26 7.44 3.11
CA SER A 204 2.59 7.56 3.69
C SER A 204 2.97 9.02 3.88
N GLY A 205 3.75 9.32 4.92
CA GLY A 205 4.26 10.66 5.19
C GLY A 205 3.39 11.46 6.18
N GLU A 206 3.74 12.75 6.31
CA GLU A 206 3.00 13.73 7.13
C GLU A 206 2.13 14.59 6.23
N ASN A 207 0.87 14.16 6.05
CA ASN A 207 -0.06 14.80 5.12
C ASN A 207 -0.93 15.88 5.78
N PHE A 208 -0.92 15.98 7.12
CA PHE A 208 -1.78 16.85 7.91
C PHE A 208 -0.99 17.57 9.01
N ALA A 209 -0.30 18.65 8.64
CA ALA A 209 0.41 19.47 9.62
C ALA A 209 -0.59 20.20 10.53
N GLY A 210 -0.42 20.04 11.85
CA GLY A 210 -1.26 20.73 12.86
C GLY A 210 -2.63 20.11 13.12
N LEU A 211 -2.95 18.95 12.55
CA LEU A 211 -4.19 18.20 12.82
C LEU A 211 -3.92 16.87 13.52
N THR A 212 -4.79 16.53 14.45
CA THR A 212 -4.85 15.17 15.00
C THR A 212 -5.63 14.29 14.02
N VAL A 213 -4.96 13.34 13.39
CA VAL A 213 -5.56 12.39 12.46
C VAL A 213 -5.29 10.95 12.89
N GLU A 214 -6.22 10.06 12.56
CA GLU A 214 -6.05 8.63 12.80
C GLU A 214 -5.15 8.03 11.71
N LYS A 215 -3.88 7.76 12.02
CA LYS A 215 -2.93 7.16 11.07
C LYS A 215 -3.00 5.64 11.10
N TYR A 216 -3.22 5.07 9.93
CA TYR A 216 -3.26 3.62 9.74
C TYR A 216 -2.18 3.14 8.74
N PRO A 217 -0.89 3.15 9.11
CA PRO A 217 0.16 2.66 8.23
C PRO A 217 0.16 1.13 8.13
N SER A 218 0.46 0.62 6.93
CA SER A 218 0.62 -0.83 6.66
C SER A 218 -0.61 -1.65 7.04
N VAL A 219 -1.81 -1.15 6.77
CA VAL A 219 -3.09 -1.75 7.19
C VAL A 219 -3.23 -3.22 6.81
N PRO A 220 -2.91 -3.65 5.55
CA PRO A 220 -3.03 -5.06 5.16
C PRO A 220 -2.19 -6.00 6.02
N ALA A 221 -0.97 -5.59 6.37
CA ALA A 221 -0.08 -6.41 7.20
C ALA A 221 -0.62 -6.60 8.64
N LYS A 222 -1.38 -5.62 9.14
CA LYS A 222 -1.95 -5.65 10.50
C LYS A 222 -3.28 -6.38 10.57
N MET A 223 -4.18 -6.12 9.62
CA MET A 223 -5.56 -6.62 9.65
C MET A 223 -5.75 -7.92 8.87
N LEU A 224 -5.07 -8.06 7.72
CA LEU A 224 -5.17 -9.21 6.82
C LEU A 224 -3.78 -9.81 6.50
N PRO A 225 -2.95 -10.13 7.52
CA PRO A 225 -1.56 -10.51 7.31
C PRO A 225 -1.38 -11.73 6.42
N LYS A 226 -2.27 -12.72 6.50
CA LYS A 226 -2.22 -13.91 5.64
C LYS A 226 -2.47 -13.58 4.17
N SER A 227 -3.47 -12.74 3.89
CA SER A 227 -3.76 -12.28 2.52
C SER A 227 -2.62 -11.41 1.98
N ALA A 228 -2.11 -10.48 2.79
CA ALA A 228 -0.98 -9.64 2.42
C ALA A 228 0.30 -10.46 2.14
N GLY A 229 0.55 -11.51 2.90
CA GLY A 229 1.66 -12.44 2.66
C GLY A 229 1.49 -13.23 1.36
N ARG A 230 0.28 -13.67 1.04
CA ARG A 230 -0.01 -14.35 -0.25
C ARG A 230 0.14 -13.41 -1.45
N VAL A 231 -0.29 -12.15 -1.33
CA VAL A 231 -0.06 -11.13 -2.37
C VAL A 231 1.43 -10.96 -2.62
N TRP A 232 2.22 -10.88 -1.57
CA TRP A 232 3.67 -10.81 -1.66
C TRP A 232 4.27 -12.06 -2.31
N GLY A 233 3.86 -13.26 -1.87
CA GLY A 233 4.31 -14.54 -2.42
C GLY A 233 4.03 -14.66 -3.93
N ARG A 234 2.82 -14.26 -4.38
CA ARG A 234 2.47 -14.24 -5.81
C ARG A 234 3.35 -13.32 -6.65
N ALA A 235 3.72 -12.14 -6.12
CA ALA A 235 4.65 -11.25 -6.82
C ALA A 235 6.03 -11.91 -7.00
N VAL A 236 6.55 -12.56 -5.97
CA VAL A 236 7.81 -13.31 -6.07
C VAL A 236 7.69 -14.47 -7.05
N GLU A 237 6.61 -15.24 -7.00
CA GLU A 237 6.34 -16.35 -7.92
C GLU A 237 6.30 -15.89 -9.38
N ARG A 238 5.55 -14.81 -9.68
CA ARG A 238 5.51 -14.23 -11.04
C ARG A 238 6.91 -13.85 -11.53
N PHE A 239 7.69 -13.22 -10.67
CA PHE A 239 9.05 -12.78 -11.01
C PHE A 239 9.98 -13.96 -11.31
N ILE A 240 9.93 -15.01 -10.50
CA ILE A 240 10.74 -16.23 -10.71
C ILE A 240 10.31 -16.93 -12.01
N SER A 241 9.01 -17.13 -12.21
CA SER A 241 8.46 -17.83 -13.37
C SER A 241 8.70 -17.08 -14.70
N ALA A 242 8.77 -15.75 -14.67
CA ALA A 242 9.10 -14.96 -15.86
C ALA A 242 10.57 -15.17 -16.30
N ALA A 243 11.47 -15.34 -15.35
CA ALA A 243 12.88 -15.61 -15.65
C ALA A 243 13.09 -16.99 -16.28
N CYS A 244 12.34 -18.02 -15.82
CA CYS A 244 12.42 -19.38 -16.39
C CYS A 244 11.90 -19.48 -17.84
N ARG A 245 11.06 -18.52 -18.28
CA ARG A 245 10.55 -18.49 -19.68
C ARG A 245 11.49 -17.80 -20.65
N ASN A 246 12.48 -17.06 -20.16
CA ASN A 246 13.44 -16.29 -20.95
C ASN A 246 14.84 -16.93 -20.96
N ALA A 247 15.04 -18.05 -20.31
CA ALA A 247 16.26 -18.86 -20.27
C ALA A 247 16.10 -20.08 -21.20
#